data_86657cd34bcd05ebbbf42531b7d64e3c
#
_entry.id   86657cd34bcd05ebbbf42531b7d64e3c
#
_cell.length_a   1.000
_cell.length_b   1.000
_cell.length_c   1.000
_cell.angle_alpha   90.00
_cell.angle_beta   90.00
_cell.angle_gamma   90.00
#
_symmetry.space_group_name_H-M   'P 1'
#
loop_
_entity.id
_entity.type
_entity.pdbx_description
1 polymer ?
#
loop_
_entity_poly.entity_id
_entity_poly.type
_entity_poly.pdbx_seq_one_letter_code
_entity_poly.pdbx_strand_id
1 'polypeptide(L)'
;MKPLGWDWRIGCAAVASFPAREVVLRVLGVIYNLGDVDPGEEEGAGMLIRQLRSATWDGTDRKVFTLPVALSIMVFFALCAQCASTLVIIGKETASWVWPLVSFTYMTALAWIGAFCIFQLGTTLGW
;
A
#
# COMPACT_ATOMS: atom_id res chain seq x y z
N MET A 1 9.71 -1.92 8.14
CA MET A 1 8.74 -0.88 7.78
C MET A 1 9.18 0.53 8.23
N LYS A 2 9.98 0.66 9.29
CA LYS A 2 10.50 1.97 9.75
C LYS A 2 11.16 2.87 8.67
N PRO A 3 11.94 2.35 7.68
CA PRO A 3 12.59 3.21 6.69
C PRO A 3 11.64 3.84 5.66
N LEU A 4 10.40 3.32 5.52
CA LEU A 4 9.37 3.89 4.64
C LEU A 4 8.35 4.75 5.42
N GLY A 5 8.49 4.90 6.74
CA GLY A 5 7.51 5.60 7.56
C GLY A 5 6.15 4.89 7.66
N TRP A 6 6.08 3.61 7.30
CA TRP A 6 4.84 2.84 7.31
C TRP A 6 4.60 2.22 8.68
N ASP A 7 3.38 2.39 9.17
CA ASP A 7 2.89 1.70 10.35
C ASP A 7 2.62 0.21 10.04
N TRP A 8 2.57 -0.63 11.07
CA TRP A 8 2.25 -2.04 10.94
C TRP A 8 0.88 -2.27 10.29
N ARG A 9 -0.08 -1.36 10.52
CA ARG A 9 -1.42 -1.37 9.94
C ARG A 9 -1.38 -1.25 8.41
N ILE A 10 -0.56 -0.35 7.88
CA ILE A 10 -0.35 -0.19 6.44
C ILE A 10 0.32 -1.44 5.85
N GLY A 11 1.28 -2.02 6.58
CA GLY A 11 1.91 -3.28 6.19
C GLY A 11 0.92 -4.44 6.13
N CYS A 12 0.05 -4.58 7.11
CA CYS A 12 -1.02 -5.58 7.10
C CYS A 12 -1.99 -5.38 5.94
N ALA A 13 -2.40 -4.13 5.67
CA ALA A 13 -3.26 -3.81 4.53
C ALA A 13 -2.60 -4.17 3.19
N ALA A 14 -1.31 -3.91 3.03
CA ALA A 14 -0.56 -4.26 1.82
C ALA A 14 -0.53 -5.78 1.60
N VAL A 15 -0.28 -6.57 2.65
CA VAL A 15 -0.27 -8.04 2.57
C VAL A 15 -1.68 -8.58 2.31
N ALA A 16 -2.70 -8.06 2.99
CA ALA A 16 -4.09 -8.49 2.79
C ALA A 16 -4.63 -8.14 1.40
N SER A 17 -4.06 -7.13 0.75
CA SER A 17 -4.44 -6.70 -0.62
C SER A 17 -3.76 -7.51 -1.72
N PHE A 18 -2.91 -8.47 -1.36
CA PHE A 18 -2.21 -9.31 -2.34
C PHE A 18 -3.13 -10.06 -3.31
N PRO A 19 -4.29 -10.62 -2.88
CA PRO A 19 -5.20 -11.29 -3.81
C PRO A 19 -5.86 -10.35 -4.82
N ALA A 20 -6.22 -9.13 -4.38
CA ALA A 20 -6.86 -8.13 -5.23
C ALA A 20 -6.52 -6.73 -4.73
N ARG A 21 -6.04 -5.87 -5.62
CA ARG A 21 -5.57 -4.50 -5.28
C ARG A 21 -6.68 -3.60 -4.76
N GLU A 22 -7.89 -3.80 -5.25
CA GLU A 22 -9.08 -3.02 -4.87
C GLU A 22 -9.46 -3.22 -3.39
N VAL A 23 -9.01 -4.32 -2.80
CA VAL A 23 -9.32 -4.67 -1.41
C VAL A 23 -8.56 -3.77 -0.41
N VAL A 24 -7.46 -3.12 -0.81
CA VAL A 24 -6.64 -2.29 0.11
C VAL A 24 -7.45 -1.21 0.83
N LEU A 25 -8.35 -0.55 0.12
CA LEU A 25 -9.17 0.53 0.70
C LEU A 25 -10.18 -0.02 1.72
N ARG A 26 -10.79 -1.18 1.42
CA ARG A 26 -11.71 -1.86 2.34
C ARG A 26 -10.97 -2.35 3.59
N VAL A 27 -9.80 -2.96 3.42
CA VAL A 27 -8.98 -3.43 4.54
C VAL A 27 -8.55 -2.26 5.44
N LEU A 28 -8.14 -1.13 4.86
CA LEU A 28 -7.83 0.07 5.62
C LEU A 28 -9.08 0.58 6.38
N GLY A 29 -10.25 0.60 5.73
CA GLY A 29 -11.51 0.96 6.39
C GLY A 29 -11.80 0.09 7.62
N VAL A 30 -11.65 -1.22 7.50
CA VAL A 30 -11.85 -2.17 8.61
C VAL A 30 -10.81 -1.97 9.71
N ILE A 31 -9.53 -1.83 9.37
CA ILE A 31 -8.44 -1.64 10.35
C ILE A 31 -8.64 -0.34 11.17
N TYR A 32 -9.18 0.71 10.53
CA TYR A 32 -9.47 1.97 11.20
C TYR A 32 -10.90 2.06 11.79
N ASN A 33 -11.58 0.93 11.97
CA ASN A 33 -12.92 0.83 12.58
C ASN A 33 -14.03 1.62 11.84
N LEU A 34 -13.91 1.81 10.54
CA LEU A 34 -14.94 2.46 9.72
C LEU A 34 -16.00 1.49 9.19
N GLY A 35 -15.83 0.17 9.44
CA GLY A 35 -16.68 -0.87 8.88
C GLY A 35 -16.35 -1.17 7.42
N ASP A 36 -17.31 -1.74 6.71
CA ASP A 36 -17.19 -2.04 5.27
C ASP A 36 -17.43 -0.75 4.48
N VAL A 37 -16.35 -0.07 4.11
CA VAL A 37 -16.39 1.17 3.33
C VAL A 37 -16.30 0.82 1.86
N ASP A 38 -17.35 1.13 1.11
CA ASP A 38 -17.30 1.06 -0.34
C ASP A 38 -16.55 2.29 -0.90
N PRO A 39 -15.38 2.08 -1.54
CA PRO A 39 -14.59 3.19 -2.08
C PRO A 39 -15.28 3.89 -3.27
N GLY A 40 -16.38 3.34 -3.76
CA GLY A 40 -17.22 3.93 -4.81
C GLY A 40 -18.22 4.96 -4.30
N GLU A 41 -18.46 5.05 -2.99
CA GLU A 41 -19.33 6.06 -2.39
C GLU A 41 -18.52 7.26 -1.89
N GLU A 42 -18.87 8.46 -2.31
CA GLU A 42 -18.19 9.70 -1.93
C GLU A 42 -18.17 9.91 -0.40
N GLU A 43 -19.23 9.51 0.30
CA GLU A 43 -19.32 9.60 1.76
C GLU A 43 -18.34 8.63 2.46
N GLY A 44 -18.22 7.40 1.98
CA GLY A 44 -17.28 6.42 2.50
C GLY A 44 -15.83 6.85 2.32
N ALA A 45 -15.48 7.34 1.13
CA ALA A 45 -14.17 7.88 0.84
C ALA A 45 -13.84 9.10 1.71
N GLY A 46 -14.81 10.01 1.94
CA GLY A 46 -14.64 11.17 2.78
C GLY A 46 -14.40 10.83 4.26
N MET A 47 -15.12 9.83 4.80
CA MET A 47 -14.90 9.32 6.16
C MET A 47 -13.52 8.69 6.30
N LEU A 48 -13.12 7.85 5.34
CA LEU A 48 -11.81 7.21 5.33
C LEU A 48 -10.68 8.25 5.31
N ILE A 49 -10.77 9.27 4.47
CA ILE A 49 -9.77 10.35 4.39
C ILE A 49 -9.68 11.11 5.72
N ARG A 50 -10.79 11.41 6.38
CA ARG A 50 -10.79 12.09 7.69
C ARG A 50 -10.09 11.22 8.75
N GLN A 51 -10.41 9.93 8.80
CA GLN A 51 -9.83 9.01 9.77
C GLN A 51 -8.34 8.78 9.52
N LEU A 52 -7.92 8.62 8.27
CA LEU A 52 -6.52 8.51 7.90
C LEU A 52 -5.73 9.77 8.26
N ARG A 53 -6.32 10.96 8.10
CA ARG A 53 -5.68 12.23 8.51
C ARG A 53 -5.58 12.40 10.02
N SER A 54 -6.49 11.82 10.80
CA SER A 54 -6.46 11.83 12.26
C SER A 54 -5.63 10.71 12.88
N ALA A 55 -5.23 9.71 12.07
CA ALA A 55 -4.45 8.58 12.56
C ALA A 55 -3.04 9.02 12.98
N THR A 56 -2.73 8.79 14.26
CA THR A 56 -1.42 9.04 14.86
C THR A 56 -0.72 7.72 15.18
N TRP A 57 0.61 7.74 15.29
CA TRP A 57 1.37 6.59 15.75
C TRP A 57 0.99 6.24 17.18
N ASP A 58 0.83 4.94 17.46
CA ASP A 58 0.56 4.46 18.82
C ASP A 58 1.63 4.99 19.78
N GLY A 59 1.23 5.87 20.72
CA GLY A 59 2.11 6.46 21.74
C GLY A 59 2.87 7.72 21.32
N THR A 60 2.57 8.30 20.16
CA THR A 60 3.22 9.55 19.71
C THR A 60 2.23 10.41 18.94
N ASP A 61 2.24 11.74 19.15
CA ASP A 61 1.41 12.71 18.41
C ASP A 61 1.80 12.92 16.93
N ARG A 62 2.64 12.05 16.38
CA ARG A 62 3.03 12.09 14.98
C ARG A 62 1.94 11.50 14.10
N LYS A 63 1.49 12.24 13.12
CA LYS A 63 0.55 11.74 12.10
C LYS A 63 1.20 10.61 11.31
N VAL A 64 0.49 9.48 11.17
CA VAL A 64 0.93 8.34 10.36
C VAL A 64 0.88 8.69 8.88
N PHE A 65 -0.18 9.37 8.44
CA PHE A 65 -0.40 9.77 7.06
C PHE A 65 0.08 11.21 6.81
N THR A 66 1.38 11.35 6.55
CA THR A 66 1.95 12.57 5.99
C THR A 66 1.94 12.49 4.46
N LEU A 67 2.05 13.63 3.79
CA LEU A 67 2.07 13.69 2.32
C LEU A 67 3.12 12.74 1.69
N PRO A 68 4.39 12.70 2.19
CA PRO A 68 5.38 11.76 1.66
C PRO A 68 5.02 10.29 1.88
N VAL A 69 4.36 9.95 3.01
CA VAL A 69 3.87 8.58 3.26
C VAL A 69 2.77 8.21 2.27
N ALA A 70 1.81 9.09 2.04
CA ALA A 70 0.73 8.87 1.07
C ALA A 70 1.28 8.66 -0.35
N LEU A 71 2.19 9.51 -0.79
CA LEU A 71 2.85 9.38 -2.10
C LEU A 71 3.68 8.08 -2.20
N SER A 72 4.39 7.72 -1.15
CA SER A 72 5.15 6.46 -1.07
C SER A 72 4.23 5.24 -1.24
N ILE A 73 3.06 5.23 -0.58
CA ILE A 73 2.06 4.17 -0.71
C ILE A 73 1.51 4.13 -2.15
N MET A 74 1.16 5.28 -2.73
CA MET A 74 0.65 5.35 -4.11
C MET A 74 1.65 4.78 -5.11
N VAL A 75 2.93 5.17 -5.01
CA VAL A 75 3.99 4.67 -5.88
C VAL A 75 4.26 3.20 -5.66
N PHE A 76 4.25 2.73 -4.42
CA PHE A 76 4.39 1.31 -4.12
C PHE A 76 3.29 0.49 -4.81
N PHE A 77 2.03 0.88 -4.66
CA PHE A 77 0.91 0.19 -5.30
C PHE A 77 0.86 0.37 -6.82
N ALA A 78 1.40 1.46 -7.36
CA ALA A 78 1.52 1.65 -8.81
C ALA A 78 2.58 0.72 -9.42
N LEU A 79 3.72 0.57 -8.78
CA LEU A 79 4.84 -0.25 -9.27
C LEU A 79 4.69 -1.73 -8.89
N CYS A 80 4.09 -2.06 -7.75
CA CYS A 80 3.79 -3.42 -7.34
C CYS A 80 2.59 -3.95 -8.14
N ALA A 81 2.81 -4.28 -9.41
CA ALA A 81 1.75 -4.59 -10.38
C ALA A 81 1.15 -6.00 -10.25
N GLN A 82 1.61 -6.80 -9.30
CA GLN A 82 1.35 -8.24 -9.27
C GLN A 82 0.22 -8.60 -8.30
N CYS A 83 -0.99 -8.81 -8.84
CA CYS A 83 -2.00 -9.58 -8.13
C CYS A 83 -1.76 -11.09 -8.34
N ALA A 84 -2.26 -11.92 -7.43
CA ALA A 84 -2.11 -13.38 -7.51
C ALA A 84 -2.60 -13.95 -8.84
N SER A 85 -3.69 -13.41 -9.40
CA SER A 85 -4.23 -13.81 -10.70
C SER A 85 -3.22 -13.61 -11.85
N THR A 86 -2.51 -12.49 -11.86
CA THR A 86 -1.50 -12.20 -12.89
C THR A 86 -0.35 -13.20 -12.82
N LEU A 87 0.12 -13.53 -11.62
CA LEU A 87 1.18 -14.53 -11.43
C LEU A 87 0.78 -15.91 -11.92
N VAL A 88 -0.47 -16.32 -11.65
CA VAL A 88 -1.01 -17.60 -12.13
C VAL A 88 -1.08 -17.64 -13.67
N ILE A 89 -1.53 -16.54 -14.29
CA ILE A 89 -1.61 -16.44 -15.75
C ILE A 89 -0.20 -16.52 -16.35
N ILE A 90 0.77 -15.76 -15.85
CA ILE A 90 2.16 -15.81 -16.31
C ILE A 90 2.72 -17.22 -16.18
N GLY A 91 2.47 -17.91 -15.05
CA GLY A 91 2.91 -19.29 -14.85
C GLY A 91 2.31 -20.28 -15.84
N LYS A 92 1.05 -20.09 -16.23
CA LYS A 92 0.38 -20.92 -17.25
C LYS A 92 0.90 -20.65 -18.65
N GLU A 93 1.07 -19.38 -19.01
CA GLU A 93 1.55 -18.98 -20.34
C GLU A 93 3.00 -19.40 -20.58
N THR A 94 3.85 -19.29 -19.57
CA THR A 94 5.27 -19.65 -19.68
C THR A 94 5.56 -21.12 -19.39
N ALA A 95 4.53 -21.88 -18.95
CA ALA A 95 4.68 -23.28 -18.49
C ALA A 95 5.81 -23.48 -17.45
N SER A 96 6.17 -22.43 -16.71
CA SER A 96 7.25 -22.44 -15.74
C SER A 96 6.92 -21.53 -14.55
N TRP A 97 7.16 -22.02 -13.34
CA TRP A 97 6.97 -21.24 -12.11
C TRP A 97 8.12 -20.24 -11.83
N VAL A 98 9.20 -20.33 -12.55
CA VAL A 98 10.36 -19.43 -12.37
C VAL A 98 10.04 -18.02 -12.82
N TRP A 99 9.36 -17.85 -13.95
CA TRP A 99 9.03 -16.54 -14.51
C TRP A 99 8.11 -15.70 -13.64
N PRO A 100 6.99 -16.24 -13.09
CA PRO A 100 6.18 -15.51 -12.11
C PRO A 100 6.97 -15.08 -10.88
N LEU A 101 7.85 -15.96 -10.37
CA LEU A 101 8.67 -15.66 -9.20
C LEU A 101 9.67 -14.54 -9.46
N VAL A 102 10.36 -14.58 -10.59
CA VAL A 102 11.30 -13.52 -11.03
C VAL A 102 10.57 -12.21 -11.21
N SER A 103 9.43 -12.22 -11.91
CA SER A 103 8.62 -11.03 -12.14
C SER A 103 8.13 -10.42 -10.82
N PHE A 104 7.62 -11.25 -9.91
CA PHE A 104 7.16 -10.81 -8.59
C PHE A 104 8.29 -10.17 -7.78
N THR A 105 9.46 -10.84 -7.70
CA THR A 105 10.61 -10.35 -6.94
C THR A 105 11.13 -9.03 -7.51
N TYR A 106 11.27 -8.95 -8.84
CA TYR A 106 11.74 -7.76 -9.53
C TYR A 106 10.81 -6.56 -9.31
N MET A 107 9.50 -6.74 -9.55
CA MET A 107 8.52 -5.67 -9.41
C MET A 107 8.37 -5.22 -7.94
N THR A 108 8.41 -6.15 -6.99
CA THR A 108 8.34 -5.83 -5.56
C THR A 108 9.58 -5.06 -5.11
N ALA A 109 10.77 -5.47 -5.56
CA ALA A 109 12.01 -4.75 -5.24
C ALA A 109 12.00 -3.33 -5.81
N LEU A 110 11.55 -3.18 -7.06
CA LEU A 110 11.44 -1.87 -7.72
C LEU A 110 10.40 -0.97 -7.04
N ALA A 111 9.26 -1.53 -6.65
CA ALA A 111 8.23 -0.83 -5.88
C ALA A 111 8.76 -0.35 -4.51
N TRP A 112 9.51 -1.20 -3.83
CA TRP A 112 10.10 -0.86 -2.54
C TRP A 112 11.15 0.26 -2.66
N ILE A 113 12.04 0.19 -3.65
CA ILE A 113 13.04 1.22 -3.93
C ILE A 113 12.36 2.54 -4.30
N GLY A 114 11.35 2.51 -5.16
CA GLY A 114 10.60 3.70 -5.56
C GLY A 114 9.90 4.37 -4.37
N ALA A 115 9.21 3.59 -3.54
CA ALA A 115 8.56 4.08 -2.34
C ALA A 115 9.56 4.66 -1.33
N PHE A 116 10.71 4.01 -1.16
CA PHE A 116 11.80 4.48 -0.29
C PHE A 116 12.38 5.80 -0.79
N CYS A 117 12.68 5.93 -2.08
CA CYS A 117 13.19 7.18 -2.65
C CYS A 117 12.22 8.34 -2.45
N ILE A 118 10.92 8.13 -2.69
CA ILE A 118 9.91 9.18 -2.52
C ILE A 118 9.77 9.58 -1.06
N PHE A 119 9.76 8.61 -0.15
CA PHE A 119 9.71 8.91 1.28
C PHE A 119 10.93 9.71 1.74
N GLN A 120 12.13 9.33 1.31
CA GLN A 120 13.36 10.05 1.66
C GLN A 120 13.38 11.47 1.07
N LEU A 121 13.00 11.62 -0.20
CA LEU A 121 12.91 12.93 -0.84
C LEU A 121 11.88 13.83 -0.16
N GLY A 122 10.70 13.31 0.17
CA GLY A 122 9.67 14.06 0.89
C GLY A 122 10.12 14.50 2.28
N THR A 123 10.85 13.62 2.99
CA THR A 123 11.37 13.94 4.33
C THR A 123 12.51 14.97 4.27
N THR A 124 13.37 14.92 3.26
CA THR A 124 14.46 15.90 3.08
C THR A 124 13.97 17.27 2.61
N LEU A 125 12.85 17.30 1.85
CA LEU A 125 12.20 18.54 1.42
C LEU A 125 11.31 19.17 2.51
N GLY A 126 11.16 18.51 3.67
CA GLY A 126 10.43 19.05 4.82
C GLY A 126 8.89 19.04 4.65
N TRP A 127 8.38 18.12 3.88
CA TRP A 127 6.95 17.98 3.58
C TRP A 127 6.27 17.03 4.56
#